data_6d45503597367b590279da81d379dfd6
#
_entry.id   6d45503597367b590279da81d379dfd6
#
_cell.length_a   1.000
_cell.length_b   1.000
_cell.length_c   1.000
_cell.angle_alpha   90.00
_cell.angle_beta   90.00
_cell.angle_gamma   90.00
#
_symmetry.space_group_name_H-M   'P 1'
#
loop_
_entity.id
_entity.type
_entity.pdbx_description
1 polymer ?
#
loop_
_entity_poly.entity_id
_entity_poly.type
_entity_poly.pdbx_seq_one_letter_code
_entity_poly.pdbx_strand_id
1 'polypeptide(L)'
;MPTSATPPTRPRLIVTADDFGLHEAVNEAVERGVREGVLRAASLMVAAPAVADAVTRARRTPGLAVGLHLVLADGRAMLPPSRIPDLVDAQGMFNSDMVRNGFRFFFLPHVRRQLADEIRAQFEAFAATGLPLDHVNAHKHFHLHPTIFSLMLSIGREHGLRAIRLPREPGMGPWLRPWLALMRRRMQKAGIAYNDHVFGLRHSGAMDEAVMLDILQALPQGLSEIYLHPATHGHITASMDQYRHADELAGLLSPRVRDTIAARYLLCNGFSDPAATAVSA
;
A
#
# COMPACT_ATOMS: atom_id res chain seq x y z
N MET A 1 -4.34 -26.39 40.44
CA MET A 1 -4.26 -26.55 38.98
C MET A 1 -3.60 -25.28 38.43
N PRO A 2 -2.38 -25.32 37.90
CA PRO A 2 -1.82 -24.14 37.25
C PRO A 2 -2.56 -23.89 35.93
N THR A 3 -3.14 -22.72 35.79
CA THR A 3 -3.74 -22.25 34.53
C THR A 3 -2.63 -22.16 33.49
N SER A 4 -2.72 -23.01 32.48
CA SER A 4 -1.89 -22.95 31.29
C SER A 4 -2.14 -21.59 30.59
N ALA A 5 -1.34 -20.59 30.91
CA ALA A 5 -1.33 -19.35 30.17
C ALA A 5 -0.82 -19.66 28.76
N THR A 6 -1.68 -19.54 27.74
CA THR A 6 -1.28 -19.60 26.35
C THR A 6 -0.14 -18.56 26.14
N PRO A 7 1.01 -18.95 25.58
CA PRO A 7 2.10 -17.98 25.37
C PRO A 7 1.58 -16.79 24.53
N PRO A 8 1.99 -15.56 24.86
CA PRO A 8 1.53 -14.39 24.12
C PRO A 8 1.85 -14.57 22.64
N THR A 9 0.83 -14.47 21.81
CA THR A 9 1.00 -14.56 20.35
C THR A 9 1.89 -13.40 19.91
N ARG A 10 2.94 -13.69 19.12
CA ARG A 10 3.82 -12.65 18.57
C ARG A 10 2.98 -11.66 17.73
N PRO A 11 3.21 -10.33 17.87
CA PRO A 11 2.59 -9.36 16.99
C PRO A 11 2.94 -9.67 15.54
N ARG A 12 2.01 -9.43 14.64
CA ARG A 12 2.13 -9.74 13.20
C ARG A 12 2.58 -8.51 12.46
N LEU A 13 3.45 -8.70 11.46
CA LEU A 13 4.03 -7.63 10.67
C LEU A 13 3.98 -7.95 9.19
N ILE A 14 3.53 -6.98 8.38
CA ILE A 14 3.74 -6.95 6.93
C ILE A 14 4.71 -5.80 6.63
N VAL A 15 5.68 -6.04 5.76
CA VAL A 15 6.57 -5.00 5.23
C VAL A 15 6.27 -4.85 3.74
N THR A 16 5.82 -3.66 3.33
CA THR A 16 5.31 -3.37 1.99
C THR A 16 6.13 -2.28 1.30
N ALA A 17 6.51 -2.47 0.05
CA ALA A 17 7.03 -1.40 -0.81
C ALA A 17 5.89 -0.82 -1.65
N ASP A 18 5.67 0.49 -1.55
CA ASP A 18 4.75 1.20 -2.43
C ASP A 18 5.43 1.60 -3.75
N ASP A 19 4.66 2.05 -4.73
CA ASP A 19 5.09 2.55 -6.04
C ASP A 19 5.80 1.52 -6.94
N PHE A 20 5.61 0.21 -6.72
CA PHE A 20 6.12 -0.84 -7.60
C PHE A 20 5.60 -0.64 -9.03
N GLY A 21 6.48 -0.67 -10.01
CA GLY A 21 6.16 -0.35 -11.42
C GLY A 21 6.46 1.10 -11.81
N LEU A 22 6.70 2.01 -10.85
CA LEU A 22 6.95 3.42 -11.14
C LEU A 22 8.26 3.61 -11.94
N HIS A 23 9.33 2.92 -11.55
CA HIS A 23 10.65 2.98 -12.16
C HIS A 23 11.37 1.64 -12.01
N GLU A 24 12.28 1.30 -12.93
CA GLU A 24 13.07 0.07 -12.86
C GLU A 24 13.91 -0.02 -11.57
N ALA A 25 14.43 1.10 -11.08
CA ALA A 25 15.18 1.17 -9.82
C ALA A 25 14.31 0.80 -8.60
N VAL A 26 13.01 1.15 -8.60
CA VAL A 26 12.03 0.71 -7.59
C VAL A 26 11.79 -0.78 -7.72
N ASN A 27 11.61 -1.27 -8.95
CA ASN A 27 11.35 -2.68 -9.22
C ASN A 27 12.53 -3.57 -8.78
N GLU A 28 13.75 -3.13 -9.04
CA GLU A 28 14.95 -3.82 -8.59
C GLU A 28 15.05 -3.83 -7.06
N ALA A 29 14.76 -2.70 -6.40
CA ALA A 29 14.77 -2.60 -4.96
C ALA A 29 13.74 -3.54 -4.31
N VAL A 30 12.55 -3.66 -4.91
CA VAL A 30 11.51 -4.61 -4.46
C VAL A 30 12.01 -6.05 -4.57
N GLU A 31 12.56 -6.46 -5.72
CA GLU A 31 13.12 -7.80 -5.91
C GLU A 31 14.22 -8.11 -4.89
N ARG A 32 15.17 -7.18 -4.70
CA ARG A 32 16.24 -7.32 -3.71
C ARG A 32 15.72 -7.35 -2.28
N GLY A 33 14.77 -6.47 -1.95
CA GLY A 33 14.14 -6.41 -0.63
C GLY A 33 13.51 -7.74 -0.21
N VAL A 34 12.93 -8.48 -1.17
CA VAL A 34 12.37 -9.82 -0.91
C VAL A 34 13.46 -10.89 -0.79
N ARG A 35 14.42 -10.89 -1.72
CA ARG A 35 15.45 -11.95 -1.78
C ARG A 35 16.51 -11.85 -0.68
N GLU A 36 16.91 -10.64 -0.34
CA GLU A 36 18.03 -10.35 0.53
C GLU A 36 17.60 -9.79 1.90
N GLY A 37 16.35 -9.29 2.00
CA GLY A 37 15.85 -8.52 3.13
C GLY A 37 14.54 -9.01 3.74
N VAL A 38 13.79 -8.07 4.28
CA VAL A 38 12.58 -8.32 5.06
C VAL A 38 11.29 -7.97 4.32
N LEU A 39 11.35 -7.51 3.05
CA LEU A 39 10.18 -7.17 2.26
C LEU A 39 9.35 -8.42 1.96
N ARG A 40 8.02 -8.30 2.01
CA ARG A 40 7.10 -9.40 1.72
C ARG A 40 5.94 -8.98 0.82
N ALA A 41 5.65 -7.70 0.71
CA ALA A 41 4.58 -7.20 -0.14
C ALA A 41 5.02 -5.99 -0.96
N ALA A 42 4.36 -5.76 -2.10
CA ALA A 42 4.52 -4.54 -2.87
C ALA A 42 3.19 -4.12 -3.50
N SER A 43 2.99 -2.83 -3.69
CA SER A 43 1.78 -2.26 -4.28
C SER A 43 2.08 -1.73 -5.67
N LEU A 44 1.48 -2.36 -6.71
CA LEU A 44 1.76 -2.14 -8.13
C LEU A 44 0.96 -0.98 -8.71
N MET A 45 1.63 -0.02 -9.32
CA MET A 45 1.07 1.05 -10.15
C MET A 45 0.88 0.56 -11.59
N VAL A 46 -0.33 0.18 -11.96
CA VAL A 46 -0.62 -0.48 -13.25
C VAL A 46 -0.49 0.42 -14.48
N ALA A 47 -0.57 1.75 -14.32
CA ALA A 47 -0.39 2.72 -15.40
C ALA A 47 1.04 3.30 -15.48
N ALA A 48 1.93 2.84 -14.61
CA ALA A 48 3.29 3.39 -14.51
C ALA A 48 4.24 2.86 -15.60
N PRO A 49 5.30 3.61 -15.94
CA PRO A 49 6.17 3.30 -17.10
C PRO A 49 6.88 1.95 -17.03
N ALA A 50 7.26 1.50 -15.82
CA ALA A 50 8.02 0.27 -15.63
C ALA A 50 7.16 -0.93 -15.17
N VAL A 51 5.82 -0.88 -15.39
CA VAL A 51 4.89 -1.94 -14.97
C VAL A 51 5.22 -3.30 -15.58
N ALA A 52 5.65 -3.37 -16.84
CA ALA A 52 5.98 -4.63 -17.51
C ALA A 52 7.20 -5.32 -16.86
N ASP A 53 8.24 -4.55 -16.50
CA ASP A 53 9.39 -5.04 -15.75
C ASP A 53 8.97 -5.48 -14.33
N ALA A 54 8.12 -4.70 -13.66
CA ALA A 54 7.59 -5.05 -12.34
C ALA A 54 6.86 -6.40 -12.34
N VAL A 55 5.96 -6.62 -13.30
CA VAL A 55 5.21 -7.89 -13.45
C VAL A 55 6.16 -9.05 -13.73
N THR A 56 7.16 -8.83 -14.58
CA THR A 56 8.18 -9.86 -14.89
C THR A 56 8.96 -10.25 -13.63
N ARG A 57 9.40 -9.26 -12.84
CA ARG A 57 10.12 -9.50 -11.57
C ARG A 57 9.22 -10.18 -10.54
N ALA A 58 7.97 -9.74 -10.39
CA ALA A 58 7.03 -10.35 -9.46
C ALA A 58 6.85 -11.85 -9.72
N ARG A 59 6.69 -12.25 -10.98
CA ARG A 59 6.55 -13.67 -11.38
C ARG A 59 7.76 -14.53 -11.04
N ARG A 60 8.97 -13.97 -11.02
CA ARG A 60 10.22 -14.69 -10.69
C ARG A 60 10.69 -14.51 -9.25
N THR A 61 9.91 -13.83 -8.41
CA THR A 61 10.23 -13.56 -7.01
C THR A 61 9.23 -14.26 -6.09
N PRO A 62 9.41 -15.56 -5.80
CA PRO A 62 8.54 -16.30 -4.89
C PRO A 62 8.50 -15.63 -3.52
N GLY A 63 7.32 -15.57 -2.91
CA GLY A 63 7.12 -14.95 -1.60
C GLY A 63 6.84 -13.44 -1.64
N LEU A 64 6.81 -12.81 -2.82
CA LEU A 64 6.32 -11.45 -2.99
C LEU A 64 4.79 -11.47 -3.19
N ALA A 65 4.06 -10.93 -2.22
CA ALA A 65 2.64 -10.62 -2.36
C ALA A 65 2.46 -9.29 -3.09
N VAL A 66 1.62 -9.25 -4.14
CA VAL A 66 1.44 -8.04 -4.94
C VAL A 66 0.02 -7.51 -4.79
N GLY A 67 -0.09 -6.25 -4.36
CA GLY A 67 -1.34 -5.50 -4.31
C GLY A 67 -1.46 -4.48 -5.45
N LEU A 68 -2.64 -3.89 -5.58
CA LEU A 68 -2.89 -2.76 -6.49
C LEU A 68 -2.67 -1.44 -5.76
N HIS A 69 -1.78 -0.60 -6.29
CA HIS A 69 -1.58 0.78 -5.86
C HIS A 69 -2.40 1.71 -6.74
N LEU A 70 -3.61 2.08 -6.30
CA LEU A 70 -4.48 3.00 -7.05
C LEU A 70 -3.85 4.38 -7.18
N VAL A 71 -3.69 4.86 -8.40
CA VAL A 71 -3.17 6.19 -8.71
C VAL A 71 -4.32 7.09 -9.14
N LEU A 72 -4.62 8.12 -8.33
CA LEU A 72 -5.68 9.09 -8.56
C LEU A 72 -5.22 10.52 -8.32
N ALA A 73 -3.92 10.71 -8.11
CA ALA A 73 -3.20 11.98 -7.97
C ALA A 73 -1.75 11.76 -8.34
N ASP A 74 -1.09 12.77 -8.90
CA ASP A 74 0.36 12.82 -9.12
C ASP A 74 0.93 11.59 -9.86
N GLY A 75 0.26 11.16 -10.92
CA GLY A 75 0.68 10.02 -11.73
C GLY A 75 -0.17 9.88 -12.99
N ARG A 76 0.14 8.85 -13.78
CA ARG A 76 -0.56 8.58 -15.04
C ARG A 76 -1.85 7.81 -14.81
N ALA A 77 -2.90 8.17 -15.57
CA ALA A 77 -4.15 7.42 -15.61
C ALA A 77 -4.08 6.23 -16.59
N MET A 78 -4.96 5.24 -16.37
CA MET A 78 -5.18 4.13 -17.30
C MET A 78 -6.02 4.57 -18.50
N LEU A 79 -7.06 5.37 -18.27
CA LEU A 79 -7.96 5.82 -19.33
C LEU A 79 -7.39 7.05 -20.05
N PRO A 80 -7.68 7.21 -21.36
CA PRO A 80 -7.26 8.38 -22.10
C PRO A 80 -8.02 9.64 -21.66
N PRO A 81 -7.43 10.85 -21.81
CA PRO A 81 -8.06 12.11 -21.43
C PRO A 81 -9.46 12.34 -22.00
N SER A 82 -9.74 11.79 -23.19
CA SER A 82 -11.08 11.89 -23.81
C SER A 82 -12.19 11.16 -23.02
N ARG A 83 -11.84 10.17 -22.20
CA ARG A 83 -12.77 9.42 -21.36
C ARG A 83 -12.94 10.04 -19.97
N ILE A 84 -11.90 10.70 -19.47
CA ILE A 84 -11.83 11.24 -18.11
C ILE A 84 -11.29 12.69 -18.09
N PRO A 85 -11.83 13.60 -18.94
CA PRO A 85 -11.28 14.95 -19.11
C PRO A 85 -11.32 15.80 -17.83
N ASP A 86 -12.15 15.44 -16.87
CA ASP A 86 -12.24 16.15 -15.59
C ASP A 86 -11.19 15.71 -14.56
N LEU A 87 -10.50 14.59 -14.79
CA LEU A 87 -9.56 14.01 -13.83
C LEU A 87 -8.10 14.30 -14.18
N VAL A 88 -7.77 14.38 -15.45
CA VAL A 88 -6.40 14.45 -15.96
C VAL A 88 -6.18 15.61 -16.90
N ASP A 89 -4.92 15.95 -17.13
CA ASP A 89 -4.50 16.88 -18.18
C ASP A 89 -4.48 16.23 -19.58
N ALA A 90 -4.06 17.02 -20.59
CA ALA A 90 -3.97 16.54 -21.98
C ALA A 90 -2.94 15.41 -22.17
N GLN A 91 -2.01 15.23 -21.24
CA GLN A 91 -0.98 14.20 -21.21
C GLN A 91 -1.46 12.93 -20.48
N GLY A 92 -2.67 12.95 -19.90
CA GLY A 92 -3.22 11.84 -19.12
C GLY A 92 -2.64 11.75 -17.71
N MET A 93 -2.16 12.87 -17.17
CA MET A 93 -1.60 12.92 -15.82
C MET A 93 -2.61 13.50 -14.84
N PHE A 94 -2.78 12.84 -13.69
CA PHE A 94 -3.48 13.41 -12.55
C PHE A 94 -2.69 14.58 -11.96
N ASN A 95 -3.38 15.66 -11.61
CA ASN A 95 -2.73 16.73 -10.86
C ASN A 95 -2.53 16.38 -9.38
N SER A 96 -1.69 17.15 -8.71
CA SER A 96 -1.35 16.95 -7.28
C SER A 96 -2.31 17.62 -6.31
N ASP A 97 -3.28 18.43 -6.78
CA ASP A 97 -4.24 19.14 -5.92
C ASP A 97 -5.34 18.19 -5.41
N MET A 98 -4.99 17.40 -4.41
CA MET A 98 -5.89 16.41 -3.80
C MET A 98 -7.09 17.07 -3.11
N VAL A 99 -6.96 18.28 -2.59
CA VAL A 99 -8.06 18.99 -1.91
C VAL A 99 -9.14 19.36 -2.91
N ARG A 100 -8.75 20.06 -3.98
CA ARG A 100 -9.67 20.42 -5.07
C ARG A 100 -10.32 19.18 -5.69
N ASN A 101 -9.54 18.16 -5.97
CA ASN A 101 -10.03 16.90 -6.54
C ASN A 101 -10.98 16.20 -5.58
N GLY A 102 -10.69 16.15 -4.29
CA GLY A 102 -11.57 15.57 -3.29
C GLY A 102 -12.95 16.25 -3.27
N PHE A 103 -13.00 17.60 -3.27
CA PHE A 103 -14.27 18.32 -3.39
C PHE A 103 -15.02 17.93 -4.68
N ARG A 104 -14.36 17.87 -5.83
CA ARG A 104 -14.98 17.49 -7.10
C ARG A 104 -15.49 16.05 -7.09
N PHE A 105 -14.73 15.12 -6.53
CA PHE A 105 -15.12 13.71 -6.39
C PHE A 105 -16.35 13.52 -5.49
N PHE A 106 -16.50 14.38 -4.51
CA PHE A 106 -17.62 14.31 -3.59
C PHE A 106 -18.90 14.95 -4.15
N PHE A 107 -18.79 16.15 -4.72
CA PHE A 107 -19.93 16.97 -5.07
C PHE A 107 -20.39 16.87 -6.54
N LEU A 108 -19.50 16.46 -7.47
CA LEU A 108 -19.80 16.46 -8.91
C LEU A 108 -20.08 15.05 -9.45
N PRO A 109 -21.34 14.68 -9.72
CA PRO A 109 -21.69 13.32 -10.15
C PRO A 109 -21.02 12.88 -11.45
N HIS A 110 -20.79 13.80 -12.41
CA HIS A 110 -20.10 13.48 -13.67
C HIS A 110 -18.61 13.16 -13.43
N VAL A 111 -17.94 13.90 -12.54
CA VAL A 111 -16.54 13.61 -12.15
C VAL A 111 -16.45 12.27 -11.42
N ARG A 112 -17.43 11.98 -10.55
CA ARG A 112 -17.49 10.69 -9.84
C ARG A 112 -17.68 9.51 -10.78
N ARG A 113 -18.42 9.67 -11.89
CA ARG A 113 -18.53 8.61 -12.92
C ARG A 113 -17.18 8.35 -13.58
N GLN A 114 -16.47 9.41 -14.01
CA GLN A 114 -15.13 9.27 -14.57
C GLN A 114 -14.16 8.62 -13.58
N LEU A 115 -14.23 9.00 -12.30
CA LEU A 115 -13.43 8.38 -11.23
C LEU A 115 -13.74 6.88 -11.08
N ALA A 116 -15.00 6.48 -11.17
CA ALA A 116 -15.39 5.08 -11.11
C ALA A 116 -14.87 4.30 -12.32
N ASP A 117 -14.94 4.87 -13.52
CA ASP A 117 -14.43 4.27 -14.75
C ASP A 117 -12.90 4.08 -14.66
N GLU A 118 -12.18 5.07 -14.16
CA GLU A 118 -10.72 4.99 -13.98
C GLU A 118 -10.32 3.95 -12.93
N ILE A 119 -10.99 3.92 -11.77
CA ILE A 119 -10.73 2.90 -10.75
C ILE A 119 -10.97 1.50 -11.33
N ARG A 120 -12.05 1.30 -12.07
CA ARG A 120 -12.35 0.02 -12.75
C ARG A 120 -11.24 -0.35 -13.73
N ALA A 121 -10.80 0.59 -14.57
CA ALA A 121 -9.73 0.34 -15.52
C ALA A 121 -8.41 -0.07 -14.83
N GLN A 122 -8.09 0.50 -13.68
CA GLN A 122 -6.90 0.09 -12.92
C GLN A 122 -7.05 -1.33 -12.33
N PHE A 123 -8.22 -1.71 -11.83
CA PHE A 123 -8.48 -3.10 -11.40
C PHE A 123 -8.41 -4.09 -12.57
N GLU A 124 -8.98 -3.74 -13.72
CA GLU A 124 -8.93 -4.57 -14.94
C GLU A 124 -7.49 -4.74 -15.44
N ALA A 125 -6.71 -3.66 -15.42
CA ALA A 125 -5.29 -3.71 -15.79
C ALA A 125 -4.48 -4.57 -14.81
N PHE A 126 -4.76 -4.51 -13.51
CA PHE A 126 -4.13 -5.41 -12.53
C PHE A 126 -4.50 -6.87 -12.82
N ALA A 127 -5.79 -7.16 -13.03
CA ALA A 127 -6.24 -8.51 -13.35
C ALA A 127 -5.59 -9.06 -14.63
N ALA A 128 -5.39 -8.21 -15.64
CA ALA A 128 -4.70 -8.57 -16.89
C ALA A 128 -3.23 -8.96 -16.69
N THR A 129 -2.59 -8.57 -15.57
CA THR A 129 -1.24 -9.04 -15.23
C THR A 129 -1.20 -10.52 -14.89
N GLY A 130 -2.33 -11.14 -14.51
CA GLY A 130 -2.41 -12.51 -14.02
C GLY A 130 -1.80 -12.72 -12.63
N LEU A 131 -1.36 -11.67 -11.94
CA LEU A 131 -0.88 -11.75 -10.56
C LEU A 131 -2.08 -11.88 -9.60
N PRO A 132 -1.98 -12.70 -8.53
CA PRO A 132 -2.98 -12.72 -7.47
C PRO A 132 -3.06 -11.37 -6.77
N LEU A 133 -4.27 -10.84 -6.59
CA LEU A 133 -4.50 -9.57 -5.87
C LEU A 133 -4.42 -9.81 -4.36
N ASP A 134 -3.32 -9.41 -3.73
CA ASP A 134 -3.12 -9.55 -2.29
C ASP A 134 -3.91 -8.49 -1.51
N HIS A 135 -3.74 -7.23 -1.87
CA HIS A 135 -4.37 -6.09 -1.21
C HIS A 135 -4.55 -4.90 -2.16
N VAL A 136 -5.25 -3.87 -1.68
CA VAL A 136 -5.35 -2.59 -2.39
C VAL A 136 -5.05 -1.44 -1.42
N ASN A 137 -4.30 -0.48 -1.90
CA ASN A 137 -4.11 0.81 -1.26
C ASN A 137 -4.17 1.92 -2.32
N ALA A 138 -3.84 3.15 -2.00
CA ALA A 138 -3.80 4.21 -2.99
C ALA A 138 -2.62 5.14 -2.75
N HIS A 139 -2.04 5.63 -3.84
CA HIS A 139 -0.98 6.63 -3.83
C HIS A 139 -1.40 7.84 -3.00
N LYS A 140 -0.49 8.35 -2.18
CA LYS A 140 -0.74 9.43 -1.21
C LYS A 140 -1.92 9.16 -0.26
N HIS A 141 -2.26 7.88 -0.02
CA HIS A 141 -3.39 7.48 0.82
C HIS A 141 -4.74 8.11 0.43
N PHE A 142 -4.93 8.42 -0.86
CA PHE A 142 -6.12 9.11 -1.32
C PHE A 142 -7.42 8.31 -1.10
N HIS A 143 -7.33 7.01 -0.81
CA HIS A 143 -8.48 6.19 -0.36
C HIS A 143 -9.02 6.56 1.04
N LEU A 144 -8.37 7.47 1.77
CA LEU A 144 -9.01 8.14 2.91
C LEU A 144 -10.20 9.00 2.49
N HIS A 145 -10.30 9.39 1.21
CA HIS A 145 -11.45 10.13 0.70
C HIS A 145 -12.69 9.23 0.62
N PRO A 146 -13.87 9.64 1.18
CA PRO A 146 -15.06 8.78 1.29
C PRO A 146 -15.57 8.21 -0.02
N THR A 147 -15.54 9.01 -1.09
CA THR A 147 -15.98 8.57 -2.43
C THR A 147 -15.03 7.52 -3.00
N ILE A 148 -13.71 7.76 -2.92
CA ILE A 148 -12.69 6.81 -3.40
C ILE A 148 -12.81 5.49 -2.65
N PHE A 149 -12.88 5.54 -1.32
CA PHE A 149 -13.03 4.34 -0.49
C PHE A 149 -14.30 3.55 -0.85
N SER A 150 -15.42 4.25 -1.09
CA SER A 150 -16.68 3.59 -1.47
C SER A 150 -16.60 2.93 -2.83
N LEU A 151 -16.00 3.59 -3.83
CA LEU A 151 -15.79 3.06 -5.16
C LEU A 151 -14.79 1.88 -5.13
N MET A 152 -13.70 2.02 -4.38
CA MET A 152 -12.72 0.96 -4.21
C MET A 152 -13.35 -0.31 -3.61
N LEU A 153 -14.21 -0.18 -2.59
CA LEU A 153 -14.94 -1.30 -2.02
C LEU A 153 -15.92 -1.93 -3.01
N SER A 154 -16.71 -1.12 -3.74
CA SER A 154 -17.73 -1.64 -4.63
C SER A 154 -17.13 -2.31 -5.87
N ILE A 155 -16.22 -1.61 -6.55
CA ILE A 155 -15.57 -2.11 -7.77
C ILE A 155 -14.59 -3.27 -7.42
N GLY A 156 -13.80 -3.10 -6.37
CA GLY A 156 -12.82 -4.10 -5.97
C GLY A 156 -13.44 -5.46 -5.66
N ARG A 157 -14.67 -5.49 -5.12
CA ARG A 157 -15.39 -6.75 -4.89
C ARG A 157 -15.67 -7.53 -6.17
N GLU A 158 -15.92 -6.84 -7.27
CA GLU A 158 -16.11 -7.44 -8.60
C GLU A 158 -14.81 -8.07 -9.12
N HIS A 159 -13.66 -7.59 -8.62
CA HIS A 159 -12.31 -8.05 -8.98
C HIS A 159 -11.61 -8.88 -7.89
N GLY A 160 -12.36 -9.43 -6.95
CA GLY A 160 -11.80 -10.33 -5.93
C GLY A 160 -11.01 -9.65 -4.80
N LEU A 161 -11.24 -8.37 -4.55
CA LEU A 161 -10.64 -7.63 -3.44
C LEU A 161 -10.91 -8.32 -2.10
N ARG A 162 -9.84 -8.62 -1.35
CA ARG A 162 -9.92 -9.29 -0.04
C ARG A 162 -9.29 -8.49 1.10
N ALA A 163 -8.41 -7.53 0.79
CA ALA A 163 -7.73 -6.72 1.79
C ALA A 163 -7.50 -5.29 1.32
N ILE A 164 -7.59 -4.34 2.25
CA ILE A 164 -7.31 -2.91 2.03
C ILE A 164 -6.42 -2.42 3.17
N ARG A 165 -5.35 -1.67 2.84
CA ARG A 165 -4.61 -0.91 3.84
C ARG A 165 -5.52 0.09 4.53
N LEU A 166 -5.63 0.01 5.86
CA LEU A 166 -6.25 1.03 6.69
C LEU A 166 -5.17 2.01 7.17
N PRO A 167 -5.15 3.27 6.71
CA PRO A 167 -4.11 4.24 7.06
C PRO A 167 -4.30 4.76 8.50
N ARG A 168 -4.00 3.92 9.49
CA ARG A 168 -4.11 4.22 10.91
C ARG A 168 -2.73 4.16 11.56
N GLU A 169 -2.06 5.31 11.65
CA GLU A 169 -0.78 5.43 12.36
C GLU A 169 -0.99 5.97 13.78
N PRO A 170 -0.30 5.43 14.80
CA PRO A 170 -0.32 5.99 16.15
C PRO A 170 0.10 7.47 16.14
N GLY A 171 -0.68 8.33 16.83
CA GLY A 171 -0.41 9.77 16.86
C GLY A 171 -1.06 10.59 15.75
N MET A 172 -1.84 9.99 14.85
CA MET A 172 -2.71 10.75 13.94
C MET A 172 -3.74 11.58 14.70
N GLY A 173 -4.12 12.72 14.11
CA GLY A 173 -5.08 13.65 14.72
C GLY A 173 -6.38 12.96 15.15
N PRO A 174 -6.91 13.27 16.34
CA PRO A 174 -8.08 12.59 16.91
C PRO A 174 -9.33 12.76 16.04
N TRP A 175 -9.39 13.80 15.21
CA TRP A 175 -10.50 14.08 14.28
C TRP A 175 -10.67 13.03 13.18
N LEU A 176 -9.62 12.29 12.81
CA LEU A 176 -9.70 11.17 11.86
C LEU A 176 -10.26 9.88 12.46
N ARG A 177 -10.23 9.73 13.79
CA ARG A 177 -10.62 8.48 14.47
C ARG A 177 -12.04 8.02 14.13
N PRO A 178 -13.08 8.89 14.11
CA PRO A 178 -14.43 8.45 13.75
C PRO A 178 -14.52 7.92 12.32
N TRP A 179 -13.81 8.58 11.38
CA TRP A 179 -13.78 8.15 9.98
C TRP A 179 -13.05 6.81 9.81
N LEU A 180 -11.88 6.64 10.40
CA LEU A 180 -11.15 5.37 10.37
C LEU A 180 -11.95 4.23 11.03
N ALA A 181 -12.68 4.51 12.11
CA ALA A 181 -13.58 3.54 12.72
C ALA A 181 -14.74 3.13 11.77
N LEU A 182 -15.29 4.09 11.03
CA LEU A 182 -16.32 3.83 10.02
C LEU A 182 -15.75 3.01 8.85
N MET A 183 -14.55 3.35 8.34
CA MET A 183 -13.86 2.56 7.30
C MET A 183 -13.67 1.12 7.76
N ARG A 184 -13.12 0.91 8.95
CA ARG A 184 -12.94 -0.41 9.56
C ARG A 184 -14.25 -1.20 9.62
N ARG A 185 -15.31 -0.57 10.13
CA ARG A 185 -16.64 -1.20 10.24
C ARG A 185 -17.21 -1.61 8.87
N ARG A 186 -16.99 -0.78 7.84
CA ARG A 186 -17.43 -1.09 6.47
C ARG A 186 -16.63 -2.24 5.87
N MET A 187 -15.32 -2.30 6.10
CA MET A 187 -14.47 -3.42 5.67
C MET A 187 -14.88 -4.72 6.37
N GLN A 188 -15.08 -4.69 7.70
CA GLN A 188 -15.56 -5.85 8.46
C GLN A 188 -16.90 -6.39 7.91
N LYS A 189 -17.87 -5.49 7.67
CA LYS A 189 -19.16 -5.87 7.09
C LYS A 189 -19.03 -6.46 5.68
N ALA A 190 -18.01 -6.05 4.93
CA ALA A 190 -17.74 -6.52 3.59
C ALA A 190 -16.86 -7.81 3.55
N GLY A 191 -16.38 -8.30 4.71
CA GLY A 191 -15.44 -9.42 4.77
C GLY A 191 -14.04 -9.08 4.24
N ILE A 192 -13.65 -7.80 4.27
CA ILE A 192 -12.36 -7.30 3.78
C ILE A 192 -11.38 -7.23 4.95
N ALA A 193 -10.23 -7.87 4.81
CA ALA A 193 -9.12 -7.79 5.76
C ALA A 193 -8.45 -6.40 5.75
N TYR A 194 -7.81 -6.05 6.85
CA TYR A 194 -7.08 -4.77 7.00
C TYR A 194 -6.04 -4.91 8.12
N ASN A 195 -5.05 -4.01 8.12
CA ASN A 195 -4.09 -3.86 9.20
C ASN A 195 -4.70 -3.09 10.38
N ASP A 196 -4.31 -3.46 11.61
CA ASP A 196 -4.69 -2.70 12.81
C ASP A 196 -3.93 -1.37 12.92
N HIS A 197 -2.66 -1.38 12.47
CA HIS A 197 -1.77 -0.23 12.48
C HIS A 197 -0.98 -0.16 11.18
N VAL A 198 -0.63 1.07 10.76
CA VAL A 198 0.30 1.32 9.67
C VAL A 198 1.41 2.25 10.17
N PHE A 199 2.62 2.07 9.67
CA PHE A 199 3.78 2.91 9.98
C PHE A 199 4.47 3.29 8.66
N GLY A 200 4.91 4.55 8.57
CA GLY A 200 5.52 5.13 7.37
C GLY A 200 4.90 6.45 6.93
N LEU A 201 3.69 6.82 7.41
CA LEU A 201 3.06 8.10 7.09
C LEU A 201 3.90 9.29 7.59
N ARG A 202 4.43 9.17 8.81
CA ARG A 202 5.22 10.23 9.46
C ARG A 202 6.65 10.31 8.93
N HIS A 203 7.14 9.25 8.33
CA HIS A 203 8.52 9.09 7.84
C HIS A 203 8.56 8.78 6.34
N SER A 204 7.49 9.12 5.60
CA SER A 204 7.40 8.85 4.16
C SER A 204 8.60 9.43 3.42
N GLY A 205 9.33 8.59 2.69
CA GLY A 205 10.57 8.94 2.00
C GLY A 205 11.81 8.99 2.88
N ALA A 206 11.71 8.60 4.18
CA ALA A 206 12.84 8.65 5.13
C ALA A 206 12.86 7.44 6.08
N MET A 207 12.33 6.29 5.66
CA MET A 207 12.23 5.03 6.43
C MET A 207 13.57 4.27 6.40
N ASP A 208 14.66 4.89 6.86
CA ASP A 208 15.98 4.28 6.96
C ASP A 208 16.07 3.21 8.08
N GLU A 209 17.22 2.58 8.23
CA GLU A 209 17.47 1.55 9.25
C GLU A 209 17.13 2.04 10.66
N ALA A 210 17.52 3.27 11.01
CA ALA A 210 17.33 3.81 12.35
C ALA A 210 15.83 3.99 12.66
N VAL A 211 15.09 4.57 11.73
CA VAL A 211 13.63 4.74 11.85
C VAL A 211 12.92 3.40 11.91
N MET A 212 13.31 2.42 11.07
CA MET A 212 12.72 1.08 11.11
C MET A 212 12.95 0.41 12.46
N LEU A 213 14.18 0.48 13.01
CA LEU A 213 14.49 -0.09 14.31
C LEU A 213 13.73 0.59 15.45
N ASP A 214 13.55 1.91 15.40
CA ASP A 214 12.77 2.65 16.40
C ASP A 214 11.29 2.21 16.37
N ILE A 215 10.67 2.12 15.20
CA ILE A 215 9.31 1.60 15.03
C ILE A 215 9.20 0.16 15.58
N LEU A 216 10.17 -0.69 15.26
CA LEU A 216 10.19 -2.09 15.69
C LEU A 216 10.39 -2.26 17.20
N GLN A 217 10.81 -1.24 17.95
CA GLN A 217 10.87 -1.33 19.41
C GLN A 217 9.50 -1.33 20.08
N ALA A 218 8.48 -0.74 19.45
CA ALA A 218 7.21 -0.43 20.08
C ALA A 218 5.97 -0.79 19.21
N LEU A 219 6.08 -1.76 18.27
CA LEU A 219 4.90 -2.19 17.51
C LEU A 219 3.83 -2.76 18.45
N PRO A 220 2.57 -2.31 18.32
CA PRO A 220 1.47 -2.79 19.14
C PRO A 220 1.07 -4.22 18.78
N GLN A 221 0.24 -4.84 19.64
CA GLN A 221 -0.40 -6.12 19.32
C GLN A 221 -1.32 -5.99 18.10
N GLY A 222 -1.55 -7.10 17.43
CA GLY A 222 -2.36 -7.17 16.20
C GLY A 222 -1.49 -7.24 14.94
N LEU A 223 -2.07 -6.82 13.82
CA LEU A 223 -1.39 -6.75 12.52
C LEU A 223 -0.91 -5.32 12.26
N SER A 224 0.39 -5.13 12.24
CA SER A 224 1.03 -3.89 11.81
C SER A 224 1.53 -4.00 10.37
N GLU A 225 1.43 -2.93 9.61
CA GLU A 225 2.07 -2.77 8.32
C GLU A 225 3.11 -1.66 8.41
N ILE A 226 4.35 -1.94 7.97
CA ILE A 226 5.38 -0.93 7.71
C ILE A 226 5.46 -0.78 6.20
N TYR A 227 5.25 0.44 5.68
CA TYR A 227 5.41 0.70 4.25
C TYR A 227 6.51 1.74 3.99
N LEU A 228 7.13 1.63 2.82
CA LEU A 228 8.25 2.45 2.40
C LEU A 228 8.33 2.51 0.87
N HIS A 229 9.23 3.37 0.35
CA HIS A 229 9.39 3.63 -1.09
C HIS A 229 10.85 3.38 -1.53
N PRO A 230 11.35 2.13 -1.47
CA PRO A 230 12.74 1.82 -1.77
C PRO A 230 13.03 1.94 -3.26
N ALA A 231 14.23 2.42 -3.59
CA ALA A 231 14.80 2.30 -4.92
C ALA A 231 16.32 2.14 -4.84
N THR A 232 16.95 1.66 -5.91
CA THR A 232 18.40 1.44 -5.95
C THR A 232 19.20 2.74 -6.07
N HIS A 233 18.53 3.84 -6.40
CA HIS A 233 19.10 5.21 -6.42
C HIS A 233 17.99 6.25 -6.18
N GLY A 234 18.36 7.54 -6.01
CA GLY A 234 17.44 8.67 -5.90
C GLY A 234 16.93 9.17 -7.26
N HIS A 235 16.21 10.30 -7.23
CA HIS A 235 15.66 10.98 -8.42
C HIS A 235 14.71 10.11 -9.25
N ILE A 236 13.77 9.44 -8.59
CA ILE A 236 12.76 8.59 -9.25
C ILE A 236 11.71 9.46 -9.97
N THR A 237 11.15 10.45 -9.28
CA THR A 237 10.27 11.47 -9.86
C THR A 237 10.53 12.83 -9.21
N ALA A 238 10.15 13.93 -9.88
CA ALA A 238 10.30 15.27 -9.32
C ALA A 238 9.53 15.49 -8.01
N SER A 239 8.39 14.83 -7.82
CA SER A 239 7.60 14.93 -6.59
C SER A 239 8.21 14.14 -5.42
N MET A 240 9.17 13.26 -5.69
CA MET A 240 9.88 12.43 -4.70
C MET A 240 11.37 12.78 -4.57
N ASP A 241 11.79 13.94 -5.06
CA ASP A 241 13.21 14.33 -5.07
C ASP A 241 13.84 14.39 -3.67
N GLN A 242 13.02 14.61 -2.63
CA GLN A 242 13.44 14.59 -1.23
C GLN A 242 13.46 13.18 -0.60
N TYR A 243 13.03 12.14 -1.32
CA TYR A 243 12.96 10.80 -0.77
C TYR A 243 14.34 10.13 -0.75
N ARG A 244 14.65 9.51 0.36
CA ARG A 244 15.91 8.79 0.62
C ARG A 244 15.76 7.32 0.22
N HIS A 245 15.36 7.07 -1.02
CA HIS A 245 15.04 5.75 -1.55
C HIS A 245 16.10 4.68 -1.30
N ALA A 246 17.39 5.02 -1.51
CA ALA A 246 18.51 4.11 -1.29
C ALA A 246 18.71 3.76 0.19
N ASP A 247 18.46 4.72 1.10
CA ASP A 247 18.53 4.48 2.54
C ASP A 247 17.36 3.60 3.02
N GLU A 248 16.18 3.75 2.41
CA GLU A 248 15.04 2.87 2.67
C GLU A 248 15.33 1.44 2.20
N LEU A 249 15.96 1.27 1.03
CA LEU A 249 16.45 -0.04 0.60
C LEU A 249 17.50 -0.61 1.57
N ALA A 250 18.46 0.20 2.00
CA ALA A 250 19.46 -0.23 2.97
C ALA A 250 18.82 -0.69 4.28
N GLY A 251 17.80 0.00 4.76
CA GLY A 251 16.99 -0.41 5.91
C GLY A 251 16.33 -1.77 5.73
N LEU A 252 15.73 -2.03 4.55
CA LEU A 252 15.15 -3.34 4.23
C LEU A 252 16.16 -4.48 4.22
N LEU A 253 17.39 -4.21 3.79
CA LEU A 253 18.46 -5.20 3.69
C LEU A 253 19.25 -5.36 5.00
N SER A 254 19.00 -4.52 6.01
CA SER A 254 19.76 -4.50 7.26
C SER A 254 19.64 -5.82 8.03
N PRO A 255 20.76 -6.45 8.39
CA PRO A 255 20.77 -7.60 9.30
C PRO A 255 20.14 -7.29 10.65
N ARG A 256 20.36 -6.07 11.20
CA ARG A 256 19.79 -5.65 12.49
C ARG A 256 18.27 -5.57 12.45
N VAL A 257 17.69 -5.04 11.36
CA VAL A 257 16.24 -5.01 11.16
C VAL A 257 15.69 -6.43 11.03
N ARG A 258 16.32 -7.27 10.22
CA ARG A 258 15.94 -8.68 10.05
C ARG A 258 15.95 -9.45 11.36
N ASP A 259 17.05 -9.35 12.12
CA ASP A 259 17.21 -10.08 13.39
C ASP A 259 16.21 -9.59 14.44
N THR A 260 15.92 -8.28 14.47
CA THR A 260 14.89 -7.70 15.34
C THR A 260 13.50 -8.24 15.00
N ILE A 261 13.15 -8.29 13.71
CA ILE A 261 11.87 -8.85 13.26
C ILE A 261 11.78 -10.32 13.62
N ALA A 262 12.79 -11.12 13.30
CA ALA A 262 12.82 -12.56 13.57
C ALA A 262 12.66 -12.87 15.07
N ALA A 263 13.27 -12.06 15.94
CA ALA A 263 13.18 -12.26 17.38
C ALA A 263 11.80 -11.91 17.97
N ARG A 264 11.10 -10.90 17.44
CA ARG A 264 9.96 -10.27 18.13
C ARG A 264 8.63 -10.42 17.41
N TYR A 265 8.62 -10.59 16.08
CA TYR A 265 7.42 -10.52 15.26
C TYR A 265 7.21 -11.77 14.41
N LEU A 266 5.97 -11.99 14.02
CA LEU A 266 5.63 -12.92 12.94
C LEU A 266 5.54 -12.13 11.63
N LEU A 267 6.55 -12.29 10.77
CA LEU A 267 6.57 -11.63 9.46
C LEU A 267 5.64 -12.39 8.51
N CYS A 268 4.59 -11.72 8.04
CA CYS A 268 3.57 -12.28 7.14
C CYS A 268 3.90 -11.99 5.68
N ASN A 269 3.57 -12.93 4.79
CA ASN A 269 3.73 -12.79 3.34
C ASN A 269 2.52 -12.05 2.72
N GLY A 270 2.31 -10.77 3.09
CA GLY A 270 1.19 -9.96 2.65
C GLY A 270 -0.09 -10.17 3.46
N PHE A 271 -1.17 -9.57 2.99
CA PHE A 271 -2.48 -9.62 3.64
C PHE A 271 -3.21 -10.93 3.40
N SER A 272 -2.92 -11.65 2.32
CA SER A 272 -3.48 -12.96 2.01
C SER A 272 -2.84 -14.10 2.82
N ASP A 273 -1.77 -13.85 3.57
CA ASP A 273 -1.17 -14.83 4.47
C ASP A 273 -2.18 -15.24 5.54
N PRO A 274 -2.46 -16.54 5.73
CA PRO A 274 -3.36 -17.01 6.79
C PRO A 274 -2.97 -16.48 8.18
N ALA A 275 -1.67 -16.32 8.43
CA ALA A 275 -1.19 -15.73 9.68
C ALA A 275 -1.57 -14.25 9.83
N ALA A 276 -1.67 -13.49 8.75
CA ALA A 276 -2.12 -12.09 8.78
C ALA A 276 -3.60 -11.96 9.10
N THR A 277 -4.44 -12.93 8.70
CA THR A 277 -5.90 -12.91 8.87
C THR A 277 -6.38 -13.59 10.14
N ALA A 278 -5.53 -14.32 10.85
CA ALA A 278 -5.89 -14.97 12.10
C ALA A 278 -6.33 -13.92 13.14
N VAL A 279 -7.59 -13.95 13.53
CA VAL A 279 -8.12 -13.09 14.61
C VAL A 279 -7.45 -13.52 15.90
N SER A 280 -6.85 -12.59 16.64
CA SER A 280 -6.43 -12.86 18.01
C SER A 280 -7.67 -13.24 18.81
N ALA A 281 -7.76 -14.47 19.23
CA ALA A 281 -8.86 -15.02 20.03
C ALA A 281 -8.90 -14.35 21.42
#